data_0babd99ce40d9a3213551097047959c0
#
_entry.id   0babd99ce40d9a3213551097047959c0
#
_cell.length_a   1.000
_cell.length_b   1.000
_cell.length_c   1.000
_cell.angle_alpha   90.00
_cell.angle_beta   90.00
_cell.angle_gamma   90.00
#
_symmetry.space_group_name_H-M   'P 1'
#
loop_
_entity.id
_entity.type
_entity.pdbx_description
1 polymer ?
#
loop_
_entity_poly.entity_id
_entity_poly.type
_entity_poly.pdbx_seq_one_letter_code
_entity_poly.pdbx_strand_id
1 'polypeptide(L)'
;IFLRELISNASDAIDKLYFRSLTDGSITLGRSDYEIRITADKELRTLEVRDNGIGMTKDELENNLGTIARSGSFEFKKNGSDAGEEAGNGADIDIIGQFGVGFYSAFMVSDLVTVESRAWGSDEAYCWKSSGADGYSIDACEKDEAGTVVTLHLKEDSGDENYSEFLDEWRIRELVKKYSDYIRYPIRMEVTKSRKKEGSPDNKPEYESYKEDETLNTMVPIWKRPQDQVTDDEYADFYRNKFYDYEAPLKVIRQKTEGLSSFEALLFIPAHAPFDYYSREYEKGLQLYSSGVLIMEKCKELLPDYFSFVRGLVDSADLSLNISREMLQHDRQLKAIAKAVEKKIASELTKMLENDRENYEKFFKAFGRQLKYGLYMDYGTHKDVLQDLLLLKSSCEDPNGEKGVTLKEYVSRMKEEQKKIYYATGESISQIKLLPQVEAVLAHGYEVLYLTEDVDEFALQMLRTYDEKEFLNVQRDELDIATDEEKESVKQENESNAEMLGFMKDAVGDAVKSVRFTNTLQNHPVSLSSEGALSMGMEKTLSQMPGAEDGAVKAQLVLEINMDHPIAAKLKSLYGTDNDKLAKYTRILYAQARLISGLSIDNASEIGEMVAGLML
;
A
#
# COMPACT_ATOMS: atom_id res chain seq x y z
N ILE A 1 -24.81 -5.97 5.70
CA ILE A 1 -24.75 -5.61 7.15
C ILE A 1 -25.65 -6.51 7.98
N PHE A 2 -26.98 -6.60 7.70
CA PHE A 2 -27.93 -7.30 8.54
C PHE A 2 -27.57 -8.77 8.83
N LEU A 3 -27.17 -9.55 7.81
CA LEU A 3 -26.81 -10.96 7.99
C LEU A 3 -25.57 -11.12 8.88
N ARG A 4 -24.57 -10.25 8.70
CA ARG A 4 -23.39 -10.20 9.57
C ARG A 4 -23.75 -9.98 11.04
N GLU A 5 -24.63 -9.03 11.29
CA GLU A 5 -25.05 -8.69 12.66
C GLU A 5 -25.85 -9.84 13.30
N LEU A 6 -26.76 -10.49 12.56
CA LEU A 6 -27.51 -11.64 13.07
C LEU A 6 -26.61 -12.83 13.38
N ILE A 7 -25.65 -13.13 12.49
CA ILE A 7 -24.66 -14.20 12.71
C ILE A 7 -23.78 -13.87 13.93
N SER A 8 -23.35 -12.62 14.09
CA SER A 8 -22.55 -12.18 15.24
C SER A 8 -23.31 -12.34 16.56
N ASN A 9 -24.59 -11.97 16.58
CA ASN A 9 -25.46 -12.15 17.77
C ASN A 9 -25.66 -13.63 18.10
N ALA A 10 -25.84 -14.48 17.09
CA ALA A 10 -25.94 -15.93 17.25
C ALA A 10 -24.64 -16.52 17.83
N SER A 11 -23.48 -16.10 17.32
CA SER A 11 -22.17 -16.49 17.86
C SER A 11 -22.03 -16.09 19.34
N ASP A 12 -22.38 -14.86 19.69
CA ASP A 12 -22.33 -14.38 21.08
C ASP A 12 -23.26 -15.16 22.00
N ALA A 13 -24.46 -15.55 21.52
CA ALA A 13 -25.39 -16.39 22.30
C ALA A 13 -24.79 -17.78 22.57
N ILE A 14 -24.10 -18.35 21.61
CA ILE A 14 -23.40 -19.63 21.78
C ILE A 14 -22.20 -19.47 22.72
N ASP A 15 -21.40 -18.40 22.58
CA ASP A 15 -20.25 -18.13 23.46
C ASP A 15 -20.68 -18.04 24.92
N LYS A 16 -21.81 -17.38 25.22
CA LYS A 16 -22.40 -17.31 26.58
C LYS A 16 -22.75 -18.69 27.12
N LEU A 17 -23.40 -19.54 26.33
CA LEU A 17 -23.73 -20.91 26.73
C LEU A 17 -22.51 -21.78 26.93
N TYR A 18 -21.54 -21.69 25.99
CA TYR A 18 -20.26 -22.40 26.10
C TYR A 18 -19.49 -21.99 27.34
N PHE A 19 -19.41 -20.69 27.65
CA PHE A 19 -18.75 -20.21 28.87
C PHE A 19 -19.45 -20.74 30.12
N ARG A 20 -20.79 -20.74 30.16
CA ARG A 20 -21.55 -21.31 31.25
C ARG A 20 -21.30 -22.81 31.40
N SER A 21 -21.10 -23.55 30.30
CA SER A 21 -20.83 -24.99 30.33
C SER A 21 -19.52 -25.33 31.04
N LEU A 22 -18.55 -24.38 31.12
CA LEU A 22 -17.27 -24.60 31.81
C LEU A 22 -17.45 -24.69 33.35
N THR A 23 -18.56 -24.16 33.88
CA THR A 23 -18.85 -24.14 35.33
C THR A 23 -20.10 -24.92 35.69
N ASP A 24 -20.98 -25.17 34.74
CA ASP A 24 -22.27 -25.87 34.93
C ASP A 24 -22.24 -27.25 34.26
N GLY A 25 -22.00 -28.27 35.04
CA GLY A 25 -21.95 -29.66 34.57
C GLY A 25 -23.26 -30.23 34.05
N SER A 26 -24.37 -29.48 34.11
CA SER A 26 -25.66 -29.88 33.50
C SER A 26 -25.65 -29.66 31.97
N ILE A 27 -24.74 -28.83 31.46
CA ILE A 27 -24.61 -28.56 30.03
C ILE A 27 -23.67 -29.63 29.45
N THR A 28 -24.23 -30.57 28.71
CA THR A 28 -23.50 -31.72 28.13
C THR A 28 -23.07 -31.50 26.69
N LEU A 29 -23.37 -30.31 26.11
CA LEU A 29 -23.00 -29.98 24.74
C LEU A 29 -21.47 -29.86 24.57
N GLY A 30 -20.91 -30.63 23.63
CA GLY A 30 -19.52 -30.47 23.20
C GLY A 30 -19.39 -29.30 22.23
N ARG A 31 -18.15 -28.86 22.03
CA ARG A 31 -17.89 -27.71 21.13
C ARG A 31 -18.37 -27.95 19.68
N SER A 32 -18.43 -29.21 19.24
CA SER A 32 -18.92 -29.60 17.91
C SER A 32 -20.44 -29.58 17.77
N ASP A 33 -21.17 -29.46 18.87
CA ASP A 33 -22.65 -29.54 18.89
C ASP A 33 -23.28 -28.14 18.71
N TYR A 34 -22.45 -27.08 18.84
CA TYR A 34 -22.91 -25.72 18.60
C TYR A 34 -22.91 -25.40 17.12
N GLU A 35 -23.99 -24.81 16.63
CA GLU A 35 -24.11 -24.37 15.23
C GLU A 35 -24.99 -23.14 15.08
N ILE A 36 -24.75 -22.43 13.96
CA ILE A 36 -25.65 -21.41 13.43
C ILE A 36 -26.22 -21.96 12.13
N ARG A 37 -27.54 -21.89 11.97
CA ARG A 37 -28.20 -22.42 10.78
C ARG A 37 -28.95 -21.31 10.06
N ILE A 38 -28.78 -21.26 8.74
CA ILE A 38 -29.47 -20.31 7.86
C ILE A 38 -30.45 -21.09 6.98
N THR A 39 -31.70 -20.63 6.91
CA THR A 39 -32.71 -21.21 6.04
C THR A 39 -33.37 -20.09 5.23
N ALA A 40 -33.47 -20.27 3.93
CA ALA A 40 -34.17 -19.35 3.03
C ALA A 40 -35.36 -20.04 2.39
N ASP A 41 -36.55 -19.41 2.48
CA ASP A 41 -37.76 -19.87 1.81
C ASP A 41 -38.22 -18.80 0.81
N LYS A 42 -38.14 -19.17 -0.50
CA LYS A 42 -38.52 -18.27 -1.60
C LYS A 42 -40.04 -18.07 -1.73
N GLU A 43 -40.84 -19.08 -1.33
CA GLU A 43 -42.27 -19.01 -1.45
C GLU A 43 -42.88 -18.13 -0.35
N LEU A 44 -42.37 -18.27 0.87
CA LEU A 44 -42.77 -17.46 2.03
C LEU A 44 -42.00 -16.13 2.12
N ARG A 45 -41.00 -15.93 1.26
CA ARG A 45 -40.09 -14.77 1.30
C ARG A 45 -39.44 -14.58 2.68
N THR A 46 -39.02 -15.67 3.32
CA THR A 46 -38.41 -15.63 4.65
C THR A 46 -36.97 -16.04 4.64
N LEU A 47 -36.16 -15.32 5.41
CA LEU A 47 -34.79 -15.70 5.76
C LEU A 47 -34.70 -15.91 7.27
N GLU A 48 -34.32 -17.10 7.68
CA GLU A 48 -34.17 -17.50 9.07
C GLU A 48 -32.69 -17.66 9.44
N VAL A 49 -32.33 -17.14 10.63
CA VAL A 49 -31.04 -17.39 11.28
C VAL A 49 -31.33 -17.98 12.67
N ARG A 50 -30.87 -19.21 12.90
CA ARG A 50 -31.06 -19.96 14.13
C ARG A 50 -29.74 -20.23 14.81
N ASP A 51 -29.68 -20.13 16.11
CA ASP A 51 -28.62 -20.59 16.98
C ASP A 51 -29.15 -21.59 18.05
N ASN A 52 -28.26 -22.43 18.54
CA ASN A 52 -28.47 -23.28 19.70
C ASN A 52 -27.70 -22.77 20.93
N GLY A 53 -27.64 -21.45 21.07
CA GLY A 53 -26.99 -20.75 22.19
C GLY A 53 -27.85 -20.68 23.46
N ILE A 54 -27.53 -19.72 24.32
CA ILE A 54 -28.16 -19.58 25.65
C ILE A 54 -29.65 -19.24 25.61
N GLY A 55 -30.14 -18.69 24.49
CA GLY A 55 -31.51 -18.18 24.36
C GLY A 55 -31.82 -16.98 25.26
N MET A 56 -33.08 -16.57 25.32
CA MET A 56 -33.54 -15.42 26.08
C MET A 56 -34.87 -15.73 26.80
N THR A 57 -34.99 -15.24 28.02
CA THR A 57 -36.26 -15.17 28.78
C THR A 57 -37.14 -14.05 28.22
N LYS A 58 -38.41 -13.96 28.69
CA LYS A 58 -39.31 -12.87 28.30
C LYS A 58 -38.74 -11.49 28.63
N ASP A 59 -38.21 -11.33 29.84
CA ASP A 59 -37.61 -10.06 30.29
C ASP A 59 -36.36 -9.69 29.48
N GLU A 60 -35.56 -10.68 29.08
CA GLU A 60 -34.38 -10.45 28.23
C GLU A 60 -34.79 -10.09 26.80
N LEU A 61 -35.85 -10.68 26.23
CA LEU A 61 -36.39 -10.28 24.92
C LEU A 61 -36.88 -8.82 24.97
N GLU A 62 -37.63 -8.44 26.03
CA GLU A 62 -38.07 -7.07 26.22
C GLU A 62 -36.90 -6.07 26.35
N ASN A 63 -35.93 -6.41 27.17
CA ASN A 63 -34.77 -5.55 27.42
C ASN A 63 -33.81 -5.43 26.24
N ASN A 64 -33.54 -6.54 25.55
CA ASN A 64 -32.51 -6.58 24.48
C ASN A 64 -33.06 -6.20 23.09
N LEU A 65 -34.36 -6.45 22.84
CA LEU A 65 -35.00 -6.18 21.53
C LEU A 65 -36.00 -5.04 21.60
N GLY A 66 -36.60 -4.77 22.77
CA GLY A 66 -37.55 -3.70 22.97
C GLY A 66 -36.91 -2.33 23.29
N THR A 67 -35.64 -2.30 23.64
CA THR A 67 -34.91 -1.07 24.00
C THR A 67 -33.71 -0.88 23.11
N ILE A 68 -33.65 0.25 22.35
CA ILE A 68 -32.52 0.57 21.45
C ILE A 68 -31.24 0.84 22.26
N ALA A 69 -30.11 0.38 21.75
CA ALA A 69 -28.78 0.58 22.32
C ALA A 69 -28.52 -0.12 23.66
N ARG A 70 -29.21 -1.23 23.96
CA ARG A 70 -28.91 -2.09 25.07
C ARG A 70 -28.35 -3.43 24.58
N SER A 71 -27.19 -3.81 25.08
CA SER A 71 -26.52 -5.05 24.68
C SER A 71 -26.35 -5.98 25.88
N GLY A 72 -27.09 -7.07 25.90
CA GLY A 72 -26.93 -8.13 26.91
C GLY A 72 -25.56 -8.83 26.79
N SER A 73 -24.91 -8.77 25.65
CA SER A 73 -23.55 -9.28 25.46
C SER A 73 -22.51 -8.40 26.13
N PHE A 74 -22.67 -7.06 26.06
CA PHE A 74 -21.80 -6.12 26.76
C PHE A 74 -21.93 -6.22 28.29
N GLU A 75 -23.17 -6.34 28.81
CA GLU A 75 -23.43 -6.54 30.24
C GLU A 75 -22.80 -7.85 30.75
N PHE A 76 -22.86 -8.92 29.96
CA PHE A 76 -22.25 -10.21 30.29
C PHE A 76 -20.72 -10.11 30.36
N LYS A 77 -20.04 -9.42 29.42
CA LYS A 77 -18.60 -9.19 29.45
C LYS A 77 -18.17 -8.40 30.68
N LYS A 78 -18.95 -7.37 31.06
CA LYS A 78 -18.66 -6.54 32.23
C LYS A 78 -18.78 -7.33 33.55
N ASN A 79 -19.82 -8.12 33.69
CA ASN A 79 -20.02 -8.94 34.87
C ASN A 79 -19.02 -10.11 34.97
N GLY A 80 -18.57 -10.64 33.81
CA GLY A 80 -17.57 -11.70 33.76
C GLY A 80 -16.14 -11.21 34.11
N SER A 81 -15.79 -9.95 33.80
CA SER A 81 -14.52 -9.36 34.19
C SER A 81 -14.43 -9.07 35.69
N ASP A 82 -15.55 -8.68 36.32
CA ASP A 82 -15.60 -8.44 37.76
C ASP A 82 -15.56 -9.75 38.60
N ALA A 83 -16.02 -10.87 38.01
CA ALA A 83 -15.94 -12.21 38.65
C ALA A 83 -14.60 -12.94 38.41
N GLY A 84 -13.82 -12.52 37.43
CA GLY A 84 -12.56 -13.17 37.00
C GLY A 84 -11.35 -12.90 37.89
N GLU A 85 -11.41 -11.92 38.79
CA GLU A 85 -10.31 -11.68 39.76
C GLU A 85 -10.21 -12.76 40.85
N GLU A 86 -11.28 -13.53 41.09
CA GLU A 86 -11.28 -14.62 42.10
C GLU A 86 -11.04 -16.04 41.51
N ALA A 87 -11.19 -16.23 40.17
CA ALA A 87 -10.99 -17.50 39.51
C ALA A 87 -9.83 -17.39 38.50
N GLY A 88 -8.64 -17.76 38.88
CA GLY A 88 -7.36 -17.64 38.17
C GLY A 88 -7.24 -18.34 36.79
N ASN A 89 -8.27 -18.27 35.96
CA ASN A 89 -8.26 -18.65 34.55
C ASN A 89 -9.16 -17.67 33.79
N GLY A 90 -8.61 -16.50 33.41
CA GLY A 90 -9.25 -15.55 32.53
C GLY A 90 -9.41 -16.12 31.11
N ALA A 91 -10.49 -16.88 30.88
CA ALA A 91 -10.93 -17.13 29.50
C ALA A 91 -11.46 -15.81 28.95
N ASP A 92 -10.69 -15.21 28.07
CA ASP A 92 -11.03 -13.97 27.38
C ASP A 92 -12.28 -14.21 26.52
N ILE A 93 -13.44 -13.70 26.99
CA ILE A 93 -14.71 -13.83 26.28
C ILE A 93 -14.70 -12.78 25.18
N ASP A 94 -14.45 -13.23 23.98
CA ASP A 94 -14.35 -12.41 22.78
C ASP A 94 -15.75 -12.17 22.18
N ILE A 95 -16.50 -11.26 22.80
CA ILE A 95 -17.86 -10.89 22.39
C ILE A 95 -17.81 -9.92 21.22
N ILE A 96 -18.58 -10.22 20.16
CA ILE A 96 -18.64 -9.47 18.90
C ILE A 96 -19.64 -8.32 18.98
N GLY A 97 -20.83 -8.55 19.55
CA GLY A 97 -21.96 -7.60 19.62
C GLY A 97 -21.91 -6.67 20.82
N GLN A 98 -21.32 -5.47 20.66
CA GLN A 98 -21.10 -4.54 21.79
C GLN A 98 -22.15 -3.42 21.91
N PHE A 99 -22.92 -3.09 20.85
CA PHE A 99 -23.68 -1.83 20.78
C PHE A 99 -25.19 -1.96 20.94
N GLY A 100 -25.76 -3.17 20.85
CA GLY A 100 -27.20 -3.41 20.97
C GLY A 100 -28.05 -2.75 19.86
N VAL A 101 -27.47 -2.42 18.72
CA VAL A 101 -28.17 -1.81 17.58
C VAL A 101 -28.10 -2.64 16.30
N GLY A 102 -27.16 -3.60 16.23
CA GLY A 102 -26.94 -4.42 15.04
C GLY A 102 -28.19 -5.20 14.60
N PHE A 103 -28.97 -5.67 15.58
CA PHE A 103 -30.25 -6.37 15.33
C PHE A 103 -31.23 -5.56 14.49
N TYR A 104 -31.32 -4.23 14.71
CA TYR A 104 -32.27 -3.37 13.99
C TYR A 104 -31.93 -3.21 12.49
N SER A 105 -30.73 -3.61 12.05
CA SER A 105 -30.41 -3.67 10.63
C SER A 105 -31.27 -4.67 9.86
N ALA A 106 -31.93 -5.62 10.55
CA ALA A 106 -32.91 -6.53 9.99
C ALA A 106 -34.08 -5.79 9.30
N PHE A 107 -34.53 -4.66 9.87
CA PHE A 107 -35.61 -3.85 9.30
C PHE A 107 -35.23 -3.08 8.03
N MET A 108 -33.96 -3.04 7.67
CA MET A 108 -33.54 -2.48 6.39
C MET A 108 -34.03 -3.35 5.22
N VAL A 109 -34.12 -4.67 5.42
CA VAL A 109 -34.47 -5.65 4.38
C VAL A 109 -35.82 -6.36 4.61
N SER A 110 -36.42 -6.22 5.78
CA SER A 110 -37.66 -6.89 6.15
C SER A 110 -38.74 -5.91 6.57
N ASP A 111 -39.99 -6.29 6.36
CA ASP A 111 -41.19 -5.58 6.81
C ASP A 111 -41.76 -6.15 8.14
N LEU A 112 -41.35 -7.40 8.46
CA LEU A 112 -41.68 -8.06 9.73
C LEU A 112 -40.47 -8.88 10.21
N VAL A 113 -40.13 -8.73 11.48
CA VAL A 113 -39.12 -9.55 12.17
C VAL A 113 -39.79 -10.32 13.27
N THR A 114 -39.59 -11.64 13.29
CA THR A 114 -40.04 -12.54 14.33
C THR A 114 -38.84 -13.15 15.05
N VAL A 115 -38.81 -13.13 16.37
CA VAL A 115 -37.78 -13.75 17.19
C VAL A 115 -38.39 -14.73 18.17
N GLU A 116 -38.12 -16.02 17.96
CA GLU A 116 -38.54 -17.10 18.86
C GLU A 116 -37.34 -17.51 19.71
N SER A 117 -37.50 -17.46 21.05
CA SER A 117 -36.40 -17.78 21.94
C SER A 117 -36.85 -18.56 23.16
N ARG A 118 -36.01 -19.55 23.52
CA ARG A 118 -36.14 -20.32 24.77
C ARG A 118 -34.80 -20.28 25.49
N ALA A 119 -34.82 -19.74 26.72
CA ALA A 119 -33.61 -19.68 27.53
C ALA A 119 -33.17 -21.07 28.01
N TRP A 120 -31.89 -21.32 28.11
CA TRP A 120 -31.34 -22.56 28.64
C TRP A 120 -31.82 -22.81 30.07
N GLY A 121 -32.35 -23.99 30.29
CA GLY A 121 -32.90 -24.40 31.59
C GLY A 121 -34.34 -23.90 31.87
N SER A 122 -34.99 -23.25 30.90
CA SER A 122 -36.41 -22.86 30.95
C SER A 122 -37.27 -23.82 30.13
N ASP A 123 -38.47 -24.10 30.62
CA ASP A 123 -39.51 -24.81 29.85
C ASP A 123 -40.40 -23.86 29.04
N GLU A 124 -40.26 -22.55 29.25
CA GLU A 124 -41.07 -21.53 28.58
C GLU A 124 -40.30 -20.93 27.40
N ALA A 125 -41.00 -20.74 26.29
CA ALA A 125 -40.51 -20.06 25.10
C ALA A 125 -41.39 -18.88 24.73
N TYR A 126 -40.79 -17.85 24.15
CA TYR A 126 -41.49 -16.61 23.80
C TYR A 126 -41.16 -16.19 22.39
N CYS A 127 -42.16 -15.59 21.73
CA CYS A 127 -42.09 -15.05 20.38
C CYS A 127 -42.28 -13.54 20.43
N TRP A 128 -41.21 -12.81 20.07
CA TRP A 128 -41.21 -11.36 19.89
C TRP A 128 -41.45 -11.06 18.41
N LYS A 129 -42.35 -10.09 18.12
CA LYS A 129 -42.67 -9.68 16.75
C LYS A 129 -42.68 -8.17 16.62
N SER A 130 -42.14 -7.63 15.53
CA SER A 130 -42.17 -6.20 15.22
C SER A 130 -42.12 -5.94 13.74
N SER A 131 -42.80 -4.90 13.27
CA SER A 131 -42.68 -4.29 11.96
C SER A 131 -41.69 -3.09 11.93
N GLY A 132 -41.08 -2.78 13.07
CA GLY A 132 -40.10 -1.70 13.23
C GLY A 132 -40.69 -0.43 13.82
N ALA A 133 -41.63 0.22 13.15
CA ALA A 133 -42.12 1.55 13.54
C ALA A 133 -43.23 1.52 14.63
N ASP A 134 -44.03 0.47 14.64
CA ASP A 134 -45.29 0.43 15.43
C ASP A 134 -45.15 -0.28 16.78
N GLY A 135 -43.93 -0.52 17.25
CA GLY A 135 -43.66 -1.24 18.48
C GLY A 135 -43.49 -2.74 18.27
N TYR A 136 -43.73 -3.53 19.33
CA TYR A 136 -43.57 -4.98 19.29
C TYR A 136 -44.62 -5.69 20.17
N SER A 137 -44.83 -6.98 19.92
CA SER A 137 -45.55 -7.89 20.81
C SER A 137 -44.64 -9.00 21.32
N ILE A 138 -44.93 -9.54 22.51
CA ILE A 138 -44.28 -10.74 23.05
C ILE A 138 -45.38 -11.69 23.53
N ASP A 139 -45.46 -12.84 22.87
CA ASP A 139 -46.43 -13.88 23.17
C ASP A 139 -45.70 -15.19 23.54
N ALA A 140 -46.35 -16.05 24.35
CA ALA A 140 -45.82 -17.39 24.58
C ALA A 140 -45.88 -18.22 23.29
N CYS A 141 -44.87 -19.03 23.04
CA CYS A 141 -44.83 -19.94 21.89
C CYS A 141 -44.29 -21.33 22.31
N GLU A 142 -44.31 -22.27 21.38
CA GLU A 142 -43.71 -23.59 21.56
C GLU A 142 -42.34 -23.61 20.87
N LYS A 143 -41.30 -24.02 21.58
CA LYS A 143 -39.96 -24.25 21.06
C LYS A 143 -39.27 -25.36 21.86
N ASP A 144 -38.92 -26.44 21.19
CA ASP A 144 -38.42 -27.67 21.84
C ASP A 144 -37.00 -27.54 22.41
N GLU A 145 -36.15 -26.74 21.79
CA GLU A 145 -34.75 -26.59 22.15
C GLU A 145 -34.41 -25.16 22.60
N ALA A 146 -33.45 -25.04 23.51
CA ALA A 146 -32.88 -23.74 23.87
C ALA A 146 -32.21 -23.08 22.68
N GLY A 147 -32.07 -21.76 22.70
CA GLY A 147 -31.51 -20.95 21.64
C GLY A 147 -32.50 -19.99 21.01
N THR A 148 -32.12 -19.34 19.94
CA THR A 148 -32.91 -18.30 19.29
C THR A 148 -33.08 -18.54 17.81
N VAL A 149 -34.24 -18.21 17.27
CA VAL A 149 -34.59 -18.21 15.85
C VAL A 149 -35.03 -16.80 15.47
N VAL A 150 -34.33 -16.18 14.54
CA VAL A 150 -34.69 -14.86 13.97
C VAL A 150 -35.19 -15.08 12.56
N THR A 151 -36.45 -14.80 12.29
CA THR A 151 -37.07 -14.91 10.96
C THR A 151 -37.36 -13.52 10.42
N LEU A 152 -36.81 -13.21 9.24
CA LEU A 152 -37.04 -12.00 8.50
C LEU A 152 -38.03 -12.27 7.37
N HIS A 153 -39.17 -11.56 7.36
CA HIS A 153 -40.04 -11.49 6.19
C HIS A 153 -39.54 -10.38 5.30
N LEU A 154 -38.93 -10.75 4.17
CA LEU A 154 -38.27 -9.80 3.29
C LEU A 154 -39.28 -8.94 2.54
N LYS A 155 -38.96 -7.67 2.44
CA LYS A 155 -39.72 -6.69 1.64
C LYS A 155 -39.90 -7.14 0.19
N GLU A 156 -40.97 -6.66 -0.43
CA GLU A 156 -41.16 -6.83 -1.87
C GLU A 156 -40.10 -6.05 -2.65
N ASP A 157 -39.66 -6.61 -3.78
CA ASP A 157 -38.73 -5.92 -4.67
C ASP A 157 -39.40 -4.67 -5.27
N SER A 158 -38.69 -3.54 -5.29
CA SER A 158 -39.24 -2.30 -5.86
C SER A 158 -38.15 -1.42 -6.46
N GLY A 159 -38.35 -0.99 -7.69
CA GLY A 159 -37.41 -0.10 -8.40
C GLY A 159 -36.02 -0.73 -8.52
N ASP A 160 -35.01 -0.09 -7.93
CA ASP A 160 -33.63 -0.56 -7.90
C ASP A 160 -33.31 -1.47 -6.70
N GLU A 161 -34.29 -1.70 -5.80
CA GLU A 161 -34.13 -2.52 -4.58
C GLU A 161 -34.57 -3.97 -4.84
N ASN A 162 -33.61 -4.89 -4.82
CA ASN A 162 -33.83 -6.32 -5.01
C ASN A 162 -33.58 -7.10 -3.72
N TYR A 163 -34.61 -7.22 -2.90
CA TYR A 163 -34.54 -7.97 -1.63
C TYR A 163 -34.58 -9.49 -1.83
N SER A 164 -35.14 -9.96 -2.95
CA SER A 164 -35.18 -11.39 -3.33
C SER A 164 -33.78 -11.99 -3.47
N GLU A 165 -32.73 -11.17 -3.73
CA GLU A 165 -31.35 -11.65 -3.79
C GLU A 165 -30.91 -12.35 -2.50
N PHE A 166 -31.43 -11.93 -1.34
CA PHE A 166 -31.09 -12.51 -0.04
C PHE A 166 -31.76 -13.87 0.24
N LEU A 167 -32.60 -14.35 -0.67
CA LEU A 167 -33.15 -15.71 -0.67
C LEU A 167 -32.35 -16.66 -1.57
N ASP A 168 -31.37 -16.16 -2.30
CA ASP A 168 -30.52 -17.00 -3.16
C ASP A 168 -29.37 -17.63 -2.36
N GLU A 169 -29.27 -18.96 -2.43
CA GLU A 169 -28.21 -19.74 -1.76
C GLU A 169 -26.81 -19.22 -2.07
N TRP A 170 -26.56 -18.82 -3.33
CA TRP A 170 -25.27 -18.28 -3.76
C TRP A 170 -24.97 -16.94 -3.08
N ARG A 171 -25.96 -16.03 -3.00
CA ARG A 171 -25.82 -14.73 -2.37
C ARG A 171 -25.57 -14.82 -0.88
N ILE A 172 -26.30 -15.72 -0.20
CA ILE A 172 -26.09 -15.98 1.23
C ILE A 172 -24.67 -16.51 1.47
N ARG A 173 -24.21 -17.47 0.66
CA ARG A 173 -22.85 -18.00 0.72
C ARG A 173 -21.79 -16.91 0.54
N GLU A 174 -21.97 -16.05 -0.46
CA GLU A 174 -21.06 -14.92 -0.72
C GLU A 174 -20.98 -14.00 0.50
N LEU A 175 -22.12 -13.62 1.10
CA LEU A 175 -22.17 -12.75 2.28
C LEU A 175 -21.52 -13.40 3.50
N VAL A 176 -21.77 -14.69 3.75
CA VAL A 176 -21.13 -15.43 4.84
C VAL A 176 -19.62 -15.49 4.64
N LYS A 177 -19.15 -15.86 3.44
CA LYS A 177 -17.71 -15.90 3.10
C LYS A 177 -17.06 -14.54 3.24
N LYS A 178 -17.73 -13.48 2.85
CA LYS A 178 -17.17 -12.12 2.91
C LYS A 178 -17.04 -11.60 4.33
N TYR A 179 -18.08 -11.73 5.15
CA TYR A 179 -18.18 -11.01 6.43
C TYR A 179 -18.05 -11.89 7.68
N SER A 180 -18.36 -13.18 7.58
CA SER A 180 -18.52 -14.10 8.72
C SER A 180 -17.76 -15.41 8.55
N ASP A 181 -16.80 -15.48 7.60
CA ASP A 181 -16.07 -16.72 7.26
C ASP A 181 -15.31 -17.30 8.47
N TYR A 182 -14.91 -16.45 9.40
CA TYR A 182 -14.07 -16.84 10.55
C TYR A 182 -14.81 -16.80 11.89
N ILE A 183 -16.13 -16.82 11.85
CA ILE A 183 -16.95 -17.11 13.04
C ILE A 183 -16.61 -18.52 13.53
N ARG A 184 -16.42 -18.68 14.84
CA ARG A 184 -15.88 -19.90 15.48
C ARG A 184 -16.77 -21.13 15.36
N TYR A 185 -18.06 -20.93 15.09
CA TYR A 185 -19.08 -21.97 14.99
C TYR A 185 -19.44 -22.23 13.54
N PRO A 186 -19.76 -23.49 13.16
CA PRO A 186 -20.20 -23.79 11.83
C PRO A 186 -21.51 -23.06 11.50
N ILE A 187 -21.48 -22.36 10.38
CA ILE A 187 -22.66 -21.74 9.78
C ILE A 187 -23.16 -22.70 8.71
N ARG A 188 -24.28 -23.37 8.96
CA ARG A 188 -24.84 -24.41 8.12
C ARG A 188 -26.02 -23.91 7.32
N MET A 189 -26.13 -24.46 6.11
CA MET A 189 -27.25 -24.21 5.22
C MET A 189 -27.51 -25.43 4.37
N GLU A 190 -28.77 -25.80 4.19
CA GLU A 190 -29.17 -26.80 3.20
C GLU A 190 -29.07 -26.18 1.80
N VAL A 191 -28.21 -26.73 0.95
CA VAL A 191 -27.96 -26.23 -0.40
C VAL A 191 -28.39 -27.24 -1.44
N THR A 192 -28.84 -26.74 -2.59
CA THR A 192 -29.23 -27.55 -3.72
C THR A 192 -28.01 -27.84 -4.60
N LYS A 193 -27.59 -29.08 -4.67
CA LYS A 193 -26.53 -29.55 -5.58
C LYS A 193 -27.11 -30.38 -6.70
N SER A 194 -26.35 -30.46 -7.80
CA SER A 194 -26.72 -31.31 -8.91
C SER A 194 -25.63 -32.39 -9.15
N ARG A 195 -26.04 -33.63 -9.32
CA ARG A 195 -25.15 -34.74 -9.67
C ARG A 195 -25.64 -35.45 -10.93
N LYS A 196 -24.71 -36.06 -11.64
CA LYS A 196 -25.06 -36.88 -12.79
C LYS A 196 -25.89 -38.08 -12.31
N LYS A 197 -27.06 -38.28 -12.92
CA LYS A 197 -27.95 -39.37 -12.59
C LYS A 197 -27.30 -40.73 -12.94
N GLU A 198 -27.37 -41.70 -12.04
CA GLU A 198 -26.83 -43.03 -12.26
C GLU A 198 -27.46 -43.66 -13.51
N GLY A 199 -26.61 -44.23 -14.41
CA GLY A 199 -27.05 -44.84 -15.66
C GLY A 199 -27.25 -43.86 -16.83
N SER A 200 -27.00 -42.56 -16.64
CA SER A 200 -27.09 -41.57 -17.70
C SER A 200 -25.95 -41.76 -18.72
N PRO A 201 -26.25 -41.76 -20.06
CA PRO A 201 -25.25 -41.94 -21.09
C PRO A 201 -24.22 -40.82 -21.11
N ASP A 202 -22.94 -41.11 -21.36
CA ASP A 202 -21.86 -40.09 -21.35
C ASP A 202 -22.01 -38.99 -22.41
N ASN A 203 -22.65 -39.31 -23.51
CA ASN A 203 -22.92 -38.37 -24.62
C ASN A 203 -24.16 -37.48 -24.40
N LYS A 204 -24.96 -37.75 -23.35
CA LYS A 204 -26.12 -36.93 -22.96
C LYS A 204 -26.36 -37.09 -21.46
N PRO A 205 -25.54 -36.48 -20.60
CA PRO A 205 -25.69 -36.61 -19.15
C PRO A 205 -27.00 -35.99 -18.68
N GLU A 206 -27.79 -36.75 -17.92
CA GLU A 206 -28.93 -36.25 -17.16
C GLU A 206 -28.44 -35.92 -15.75
N TYR A 207 -28.91 -34.82 -15.19
CA TYR A 207 -28.59 -34.39 -13.83
C TYR A 207 -29.82 -34.44 -12.95
N GLU A 208 -29.63 -34.85 -11.70
CA GLU A 208 -30.65 -34.77 -10.65
C GLU A 208 -30.21 -33.80 -9.57
N SER A 209 -31.14 -33.00 -9.06
CA SER A 209 -30.90 -32.12 -7.91
C SER A 209 -31.11 -32.87 -6.61
N TYR A 210 -30.23 -32.67 -5.66
CA TYR A 210 -30.34 -33.17 -4.29
C TYR A 210 -29.99 -32.10 -3.28
N LYS A 211 -30.49 -32.21 -2.06
CA LYS A 211 -30.19 -31.31 -0.96
C LYS A 211 -29.07 -31.87 -0.12
N GLU A 212 -28.14 -31.01 0.30
CA GLU A 212 -27.01 -31.35 1.16
C GLU A 212 -26.81 -30.27 2.20
N ASP A 213 -26.62 -30.69 3.46
CA ASP A 213 -26.29 -29.77 4.55
C ASP A 213 -24.80 -29.40 4.46
N GLU A 214 -24.51 -28.13 4.22
CA GLU A 214 -23.14 -27.63 3.98
C GLU A 214 -22.75 -26.59 5.03
N THR A 215 -21.49 -26.67 5.50
CA THR A 215 -20.88 -25.62 6.32
C THR A 215 -20.31 -24.54 5.40
N LEU A 216 -20.84 -23.31 5.51
CA LEU A 216 -20.51 -22.20 4.61
C LEU A 216 -19.23 -21.48 4.98
N ASN A 217 -18.79 -21.51 6.24
CA ASN A 217 -17.65 -20.76 6.75
C ASN A 217 -16.45 -21.65 7.05
N THR A 218 -15.27 -21.02 7.14
CA THR A 218 -13.98 -21.71 7.38
C THR A 218 -13.67 -21.87 8.88
N MET A 219 -14.29 -21.08 9.76
CA MET A 219 -14.15 -21.02 11.22
C MET A 219 -12.76 -20.63 11.73
N VAL A 220 -11.69 -21.35 11.36
CA VAL A 220 -10.34 -21.10 11.84
C VAL A 220 -9.52 -20.38 10.78
N PRO A 221 -9.25 -19.09 10.96
CA PRO A 221 -8.48 -18.34 9.99
C PRO A 221 -7.01 -18.78 9.97
N ILE A 222 -6.42 -18.76 8.77
CA ILE A 222 -5.03 -19.18 8.55
C ILE A 222 -4.02 -18.39 9.42
N TRP A 223 -4.31 -17.13 9.75
CA TRP A 223 -3.42 -16.30 10.58
C TRP A 223 -3.48 -16.62 12.07
N LYS A 224 -4.52 -17.33 12.54
CA LYS A 224 -4.62 -17.83 13.93
C LYS A 224 -4.06 -19.24 14.12
N ARG A 225 -3.82 -19.96 13.02
CA ARG A 225 -3.17 -21.28 13.08
C ARG A 225 -1.69 -21.12 13.47
N PRO A 226 -1.08 -22.06 14.23
CA PRO A 226 0.37 -22.07 14.50
C PRO A 226 1.16 -21.98 13.18
N GLN A 227 2.24 -21.17 13.19
CA GLN A 227 2.99 -20.90 11.96
C GLN A 227 3.63 -22.15 11.36
N ASP A 228 4.05 -23.08 12.20
CA ASP A 228 4.64 -24.37 11.85
C ASP A 228 3.63 -25.36 11.23
N GLN A 229 2.34 -25.06 11.32
CA GLN A 229 1.24 -25.88 10.76
C GLN A 229 0.66 -25.32 9.46
N VAL A 230 1.22 -24.23 8.93
CA VAL A 230 0.78 -23.60 7.68
C VAL A 230 1.92 -23.59 6.70
N THR A 231 1.71 -24.18 5.54
CA THR A 231 2.71 -24.25 4.47
C THR A 231 2.73 -22.99 3.62
N ASP A 232 3.84 -22.74 2.92
CA ASP A 232 3.97 -21.62 1.99
C ASP A 232 2.94 -21.71 0.85
N ASP A 233 2.60 -22.93 0.40
CA ASP A 233 1.56 -23.16 -0.62
C ASP A 233 0.17 -22.74 -0.10
N GLU A 234 -0.17 -23.05 1.17
CA GLU A 234 -1.44 -22.61 1.77
C GLU A 234 -1.52 -21.08 1.86
N TYR A 235 -0.41 -20.39 2.18
CA TYR A 235 -0.36 -18.92 2.15
C TYR A 235 -0.50 -18.36 0.73
N ALA A 236 0.15 -18.99 -0.24
CA ALA A 236 0.05 -18.58 -1.65
C ALA A 236 -1.38 -18.76 -2.19
N ASP A 237 -2.02 -19.89 -1.87
CA ASP A 237 -3.40 -20.15 -2.28
C ASP A 237 -4.38 -19.21 -1.58
N PHE A 238 -4.19 -18.94 -0.29
CA PHE A 238 -4.96 -17.93 0.43
C PHE A 238 -4.83 -16.56 -0.25
N TYR A 239 -3.62 -16.14 -0.57
CA TYR A 239 -3.34 -14.86 -1.22
C TYR A 239 -4.03 -14.77 -2.58
N ARG A 240 -3.83 -15.77 -3.45
CA ARG A 240 -4.44 -15.80 -4.80
C ARG A 240 -5.96 -15.73 -4.74
N ASN A 241 -6.57 -16.51 -3.88
CA ASN A 241 -8.03 -16.58 -3.76
C ASN A 241 -8.61 -15.30 -3.11
N LYS A 242 -7.94 -14.76 -2.09
CA LYS A 242 -8.45 -13.62 -1.33
C LYS A 242 -8.30 -12.29 -2.06
N PHE A 243 -7.19 -12.13 -2.80
CA PHE A 243 -6.85 -10.88 -3.50
C PHE A 243 -6.97 -10.98 -5.01
N TYR A 244 -7.47 -12.10 -5.53
CA TYR A 244 -7.68 -12.36 -6.97
C TYR A 244 -6.41 -12.14 -7.79
N ASP A 245 -5.28 -12.57 -7.24
CA ASP A 245 -3.99 -12.52 -7.91
C ASP A 245 -3.67 -13.87 -8.56
N TYR A 246 -2.94 -13.86 -9.67
CA TYR A 246 -2.55 -15.08 -10.40
C TYR A 246 -1.17 -15.60 -9.98
N GLU A 247 -0.32 -14.75 -9.38
CA GLU A 247 1.01 -15.09 -8.89
C GLU A 247 1.03 -15.28 -7.36
N ALA A 248 2.01 -16.03 -6.89
CA ALA A 248 2.30 -16.10 -5.47
C ALA A 248 2.96 -14.78 -4.99
N PRO A 249 2.78 -14.37 -3.74
CA PRO A 249 3.46 -13.19 -3.21
C PRO A 249 4.97 -13.43 -3.09
N LEU A 250 5.78 -12.40 -3.26
CA LEU A 250 7.24 -12.46 -3.03
C LEU A 250 7.57 -12.73 -1.57
N LYS A 251 6.74 -12.24 -0.66
CA LYS A 251 6.96 -12.39 0.77
C LYS A 251 5.65 -12.47 1.52
N VAL A 252 5.59 -13.41 2.46
CA VAL A 252 4.53 -13.53 3.47
C VAL A 252 5.09 -13.02 4.79
N ILE A 253 4.33 -12.15 5.45
CA ILE A 253 4.72 -11.53 6.73
C ILE A 253 3.64 -11.85 7.75
N ARG A 254 4.02 -12.53 8.82
CA ARG A 254 3.16 -12.74 9.98
C ARG A 254 3.65 -11.88 11.14
N GLN A 255 2.69 -11.31 11.86
CA GLN A 255 2.96 -10.58 13.08
C GLN A 255 1.88 -10.90 14.09
N LYS A 256 2.30 -11.28 15.29
CA LYS A 256 1.46 -11.39 16.47
C LYS A 256 2.02 -10.46 17.53
N THR A 257 1.19 -9.60 18.09
CA THR A 257 1.56 -8.64 19.12
C THR A 257 0.58 -8.79 20.28
N GLU A 258 1.12 -8.91 21.48
CA GLU A 258 0.35 -8.96 22.73
C GLU A 258 0.77 -7.76 23.60
N GLY A 259 -0.17 -7.12 24.27
CA GLY A 259 0.08 -5.95 25.13
C GLY A 259 -1.08 -4.97 25.18
N LEU A 260 -0.76 -3.66 25.20
CA LEU A 260 -1.78 -2.58 25.22
C LEU A 260 -2.72 -2.58 23.99
N SER A 261 -2.31 -3.17 22.90
CA SER A 261 -3.13 -3.41 21.70
C SER A 261 -2.70 -4.76 21.15
N SER A 262 -3.52 -5.78 21.40
CA SER A 262 -3.28 -7.12 20.89
C SER A 262 -3.83 -7.24 19.47
N PHE A 263 -3.01 -7.73 18.54
CA PHE A 263 -3.45 -7.96 17.17
C PHE A 263 -2.62 -9.05 16.50
N GLU A 264 -3.20 -9.64 15.48
CA GLU A 264 -2.53 -10.53 14.53
C GLU A 264 -2.61 -9.92 13.13
N ALA A 265 -1.51 -9.94 12.39
CA ALA A 265 -1.47 -9.49 11.01
C ALA A 265 -0.89 -10.56 10.09
N LEU A 266 -1.50 -10.70 8.93
CA LEU A 266 -1.01 -11.49 7.81
C LEU A 266 -0.90 -10.59 6.60
N LEU A 267 0.34 -10.29 6.20
CA LEU A 267 0.63 -9.32 5.14
C LEU A 267 1.39 -10.01 4.01
N PHE A 268 1.21 -9.49 2.80
CA PHE A 268 1.80 -10.02 1.58
C PHE A 268 2.45 -8.90 0.78
N ILE A 269 3.65 -9.15 0.29
CA ILE A 269 4.30 -8.31 -0.72
C ILE A 269 4.03 -8.95 -2.09
N PRO A 270 3.26 -8.31 -2.98
CA PRO A 270 2.94 -8.84 -4.30
C PRO A 270 4.19 -8.99 -5.19
N ALA A 271 4.12 -9.89 -6.17
CA ALA A 271 5.19 -10.08 -7.15
C ALA A 271 5.20 -8.99 -8.25
N HIS A 272 4.06 -8.39 -8.51
CA HIS A 272 3.89 -7.34 -9.53
C HIS A 272 2.90 -6.27 -9.06
N ALA A 273 3.02 -5.08 -9.65
CA ALA A 273 2.07 -4.01 -9.40
C ALA A 273 0.76 -4.29 -10.16
N PRO A 274 -0.41 -4.10 -9.53
CA PRO A 274 -1.68 -4.10 -10.26
C PRO A 274 -1.67 -3.07 -11.38
N PHE A 275 -2.46 -3.32 -12.43
CA PHE A 275 -2.52 -2.43 -13.59
C PHE A 275 -2.91 -0.98 -13.22
N ASP A 276 -3.78 -0.82 -12.25
CA ASP A 276 -4.29 0.45 -11.75
C ASP A 276 -3.46 1.07 -10.61
N TYR A 277 -2.34 0.43 -10.22
CA TYR A 277 -1.59 0.81 -9.01
C TYR A 277 -1.19 2.29 -8.96
N TYR A 278 -0.76 2.85 -10.09
CA TYR A 278 -0.37 4.27 -10.19
C TYR A 278 -1.50 5.17 -10.70
N SER A 279 -2.74 4.67 -10.75
CA SER A 279 -3.92 5.46 -11.10
C SER A 279 -4.55 6.14 -9.88
N ARG A 280 -5.42 7.13 -10.12
CA ARG A 280 -6.19 7.77 -9.04
C ARG A 280 -7.27 6.87 -8.45
N GLU A 281 -7.60 5.79 -9.13
CA GLU A 281 -8.64 4.84 -8.73
C GLU A 281 -8.12 3.77 -7.76
N TYR A 282 -6.78 3.63 -7.69
CA TYR A 282 -6.18 2.67 -6.76
C TYR A 282 -6.41 3.07 -5.31
N GLU A 283 -7.00 2.17 -4.55
CA GLU A 283 -7.22 2.35 -3.13
C GLU A 283 -6.34 1.41 -2.31
N LYS A 284 -5.42 2.00 -1.53
CA LYS A 284 -4.63 1.27 -0.54
C LYS A 284 -5.49 0.83 0.64
N GLY A 285 -5.01 -0.12 1.41
CA GLY A 285 -5.58 -0.48 2.71
C GLY A 285 -5.50 -1.97 2.98
N LEU A 286 -5.43 -2.31 4.25
CA LEU A 286 -5.51 -3.68 4.74
C LEU A 286 -6.96 -4.00 5.12
N GLN A 287 -7.34 -5.26 4.99
CA GLN A 287 -8.60 -5.73 5.57
C GLN A 287 -8.49 -5.67 7.09
N LEU A 288 -9.49 -5.11 7.73
CA LEU A 288 -9.57 -5.03 9.18
C LEU A 288 -10.64 -5.99 9.70
N TYR A 289 -10.21 -6.90 10.54
CA TYR A 289 -11.07 -7.84 11.25
C TYR A 289 -11.11 -7.51 12.73
N SER A 290 -12.22 -7.81 13.36
CA SER A 290 -12.37 -7.85 14.81
C SER A 290 -13.09 -9.14 15.19
N SER A 291 -12.43 -9.97 16.00
CA SER A 291 -12.97 -11.26 16.47
C SER A 291 -13.49 -12.16 15.33
N GLY A 292 -12.77 -12.20 14.21
CA GLY A 292 -13.11 -13.02 13.04
C GLY A 292 -14.19 -12.43 12.11
N VAL A 293 -14.68 -11.22 12.40
CA VAL A 293 -15.67 -10.51 11.57
C VAL A 293 -14.98 -9.41 10.78
N LEU A 294 -15.23 -9.36 9.47
CA LEU A 294 -14.70 -8.29 8.61
C LEU A 294 -15.40 -6.95 8.94
N ILE A 295 -14.60 -5.97 9.34
CA ILE A 295 -15.04 -4.62 9.68
C ILE A 295 -14.90 -3.68 8.48
N MET A 296 -13.69 -3.67 7.87
CA MET A 296 -13.38 -2.84 6.71
C MET A 296 -12.59 -3.64 5.68
N GLU A 297 -12.94 -3.50 4.40
CA GLU A 297 -12.20 -4.15 3.31
C GLU A 297 -10.87 -3.46 3.01
N LYS A 298 -10.80 -2.13 3.23
CA LYS A 298 -9.65 -1.29 2.96
C LYS A 298 -9.49 -0.23 4.04
N CYS A 299 -8.85 -0.59 5.14
CA CYS A 299 -8.48 0.35 6.20
C CYS A 299 -7.21 1.09 5.77
N LYS A 300 -7.37 2.32 5.26
CA LYS A 300 -6.28 3.15 4.70
C LYS A 300 -5.29 3.62 5.76
N GLU A 301 -5.76 3.75 6.99
CA GLU A 301 -5.00 4.22 8.15
C GLU A 301 -3.92 3.24 8.61
N LEU A 302 -4.04 1.97 8.26
CA LEU A 302 -3.09 0.92 8.63
C LEU A 302 -1.80 0.94 7.81
N LEU A 303 -1.77 1.64 6.68
CA LEU A 303 -0.61 1.69 5.80
C LEU A 303 -0.26 3.14 5.44
N PRO A 304 1.02 3.54 5.55
CA PRO A 304 1.49 4.77 4.94
C PRO A 304 1.45 4.64 3.40
N ASP A 305 1.48 5.77 2.70
CA ASP A 305 1.37 5.78 1.23
C ASP A 305 2.53 5.05 0.56
N TYR A 306 3.74 5.12 1.12
CA TYR A 306 4.90 4.44 0.58
C TYR A 306 4.87 2.91 0.71
N PHE A 307 3.98 2.35 1.54
CA PHE A 307 3.72 0.91 1.63
C PHE A 307 2.34 0.53 1.08
N SER A 308 1.74 1.36 0.24
CA SER A 308 0.41 1.12 -0.35
C SER A 308 0.30 -0.17 -1.18
N PHE A 309 1.42 -0.74 -1.61
CA PHE A 309 1.47 -2.02 -2.33
C PHE A 309 1.20 -3.24 -1.44
N VAL A 310 1.35 -3.11 -0.12
CA VAL A 310 1.14 -4.25 0.79
C VAL A 310 -0.32 -4.64 0.81
N ARG A 311 -0.59 -5.92 0.63
CA ARG A 311 -1.92 -6.52 0.76
C ARG A 311 -1.95 -7.38 2.02
N GLY A 312 -3.14 -7.61 2.53
CA GLY A 312 -3.28 -8.45 3.72
C GLY A 312 -4.38 -7.98 4.65
N LEU A 313 -4.25 -8.39 5.89
CA LEU A 313 -5.24 -8.12 6.92
C LEU A 313 -4.60 -7.90 8.30
N VAL A 314 -5.39 -7.27 9.14
CA VAL A 314 -5.15 -7.14 10.59
C VAL A 314 -6.40 -7.61 11.32
N ASP A 315 -6.25 -8.45 12.33
CA ASP A 315 -7.32 -8.92 13.22
C ASP A 315 -7.00 -8.49 14.66
N SER A 316 -7.88 -7.69 15.26
CA SER A 316 -7.73 -7.22 16.64
C SER A 316 -9.07 -7.18 17.35
N ALA A 317 -9.13 -7.82 18.52
CA ALA A 317 -10.32 -7.78 19.39
C ALA A 317 -10.42 -6.48 20.21
N ASP A 318 -9.31 -5.75 20.36
CA ASP A 318 -9.20 -4.58 21.26
C ASP A 318 -9.67 -3.26 20.62
N LEU A 319 -10.07 -3.28 19.34
CA LEU A 319 -10.45 -2.06 18.62
C LEU A 319 -11.76 -1.47 19.15
N SER A 320 -11.75 -0.18 19.45
CA SER A 320 -12.94 0.59 19.77
C SER A 320 -13.75 0.84 18.51
N LEU A 321 -14.70 -0.06 18.21
CA LEU A 321 -15.60 0.09 17.07
C LEU A 321 -16.69 1.11 17.41
N ASN A 322 -17.13 1.91 16.45
CA ASN A 322 -18.35 2.71 16.57
C ASN A 322 -19.58 1.86 16.23
N ILE A 323 -20.77 2.44 16.42
CA ILE A 323 -22.06 1.77 16.22
C ILE A 323 -22.21 1.16 14.82
N SER A 324 -21.72 1.84 13.78
CA SER A 324 -21.78 1.35 12.39
C SER A 324 -20.67 0.36 12.04
N ARG A 325 -19.66 0.21 12.89
CA ARG A 325 -18.40 -0.52 12.63
C ARG A 325 -17.65 -0.04 11.38
N GLU A 326 -18.02 1.12 10.81
CA GLU A 326 -17.44 1.64 9.56
C GLU A 326 -16.45 2.79 9.76
N MET A 327 -16.42 3.41 10.95
CA MET A 327 -15.57 4.57 11.22
C MET A 327 -14.78 4.40 12.51
N LEU A 328 -13.48 4.20 12.36
CA LEU A 328 -12.47 4.21 13.42
C LEU A 328 -11.78 5.59 13.45
N GLN A 329 -12.54 6.68 13.67
CA GLN A 329 -11.94 8.00 13.70
C GLN A 329 -11.13 8.21 14.99
N HIS A 330 -9.81 8.47 14.82
CA HIS A 330 -8.85 8.87 15.87
C HIS A 330 -8.55 7.82 16.96
N ASP A 331 -8.68 6.54 16.65
CA ASP A 331 -8.33 5.50 17.62
C ASP A 331 -6.80 5.47 17.84
N ARG A 332 -6.39 5.62 19.10
CA ARG A 332 -4.98 5.48 19.52
C ARG A 332 -4.46 4.07 19.26
N GLN A 333 -5.32 3.07 19.39
CA GLN A 333 -4.99 1.67 19.17
C GLN A 333 -4.70 1.43 17.68
N LEU A 334 -5.56 1.93 16.77
CA LEU A 334 -5.34 1.83 15.33
C LEU A 334 -4.01 2.45 14.90
N LYS A 335 -3.66 3.63 15.44
CA LYS A 335 -2.37 4.27 15.19
C LYS A 335 -1.18 3.45 15.72
N ALA A 336 -1.32 2.82 16.88
CA ALA A 336 -0.29 1.96 17.44
C ALA A 336 -0.09 0.70 16.57
N ILE A 337 -1.18 0.09 16.11
CA ILE A 337 -1.16 -1.04 15.18
C ILE A 337 -0.50 -0.63 13.86
N ALA A 338 -0.91 0.50 13.26
CA ALA A 338 -0.33 1.01 12.02
C ALA A 338 1.19 1.18 12.12
N LYS A 339 1.68 1.79 13.21
CA LYS A 339 3.12 1.96 13.45
C LYS A 339 3.86 0.63 13.63
N ALA A 340 3.24 -0.34 14.29
CA ALA A 340 3.82 -1.68 14.44
C ALA A 340 3.88 -2.44 13.12
N VAL A 341 2.83 -2.33 12.30
CA VAL A 341 2.75 -2.90 10.95
C VAL A 341 3.80 -2.27 10.03
N GLU A 342 3.89 -0.93 10.01
CA GLU A 342 4.91 -0.19 9.25
C GLU A 342 6.34 -0.67 9.58
N LYS A 343 6.67 -0.70 10.88
CA LYS A 343 7.98 -1.16 11.35
C LYS A 343 8.25 -2.62 10.94
N LYS A 344 7.23 -3.48 10.99
CA LYS A 344 7.36 -4.89 10.59
C LYS A 344 7.63 -5.01 9.10
N ILE A 345 6.89 -4.27 8.25
CA ILE A 345 7.08 -4.26 6.79
C ILE A 345 8.50 -3.79 6.45
N ALA A 346 8.94 -2.67 7.01
CA ALA A 346 10.29 -2.15 6.80
C ALA A 346 11.38 -3.18 7.17
N SER A 347 11.25 -3.81 8.34
CA SER A 347 12.18 -4.85 8.79
C SER A 347 12.22 -6.07 7.88
N GLU A 348 11.08 -6.51 7.36
CA GLU A 348 11.02 -7.67 6.45
C GLU A 348 11.55 -7.33 5.05
N LEU A 349 11.35 -6.09 4.58
CA LEU A 349 11.98 -5.60 3.33
C LEU A 349 13.49 -5.52 3.48
N THR A 350 14.00 -5.02 4.61
CA THR A 350 15.45 -5.02 4.90
C THR A 350 16.03 -6.43 4.91
N LYS A 351 15.36 -7.37 5.58
CA LYS A 351 15.80 -8.79 5.57
C LYS A 351 15.78 -9.40 4.17
N MET A 352 14.80 -9.05 3.35
CA MET A 352 14.72 -9.51 1.96
C MET A 352 15.85 -8.92 1.13
N LEU A 353 16.17 -7.63 1.32
CA LEU A 353 17.30 -6.97 0.68
C LEU A 353 18.64 -7.64 1.02
N GLU A 354 18.85 -8.02 2.29
CA GLU A 354 20.08 -8.61 2.79
C GLU A 354 20.22 -10.10 2.44
N ASN A 355 19.13 -10.88 2.46
CA ASN A 355 19.17 -12.33 2.40
C ASN A 355 18.56 -12.93 1.13
N ASP A 356 17.81 -12.13 0.35
CA ASP A 356 17.12 -12.56 -0.88
C ASP A 356 17.09 -11.43 -1.90
N ARG A 357 18.28 -11.04 -2.36
CA ARG A 357 18.49 -9.89 -3.25
C ARG A 357 17.70 -10.03 -4.56
N GLU A 358 17.60 -11.24 -5.11
CA GLU A 358 16.89 -11.47 -6.37
C GLU A 358 15.39 -11.11 -6.26
N ASN A 359 14.72 -11.58 -5.22
CA ASN A 359 13.32 -11.23 -5.00
C ASN A 359 13.15 -9.77 -4.58
N TYR A 360 14.14 -9.19 -3.87
CA TYR A 360 14.12 -7.77 -3.56
C TYR A 360 14.23 -6.89 -4.82
N GLU A 361 15.05 -7.26 -5.78
CA GLU A 361 15.16 -6.55 -7.07
C GLU A 361 13.86 -6.64 -7.88
N LYS A 362 13.18 -7.81 -7.88
CA LYS A 362 11.84 -7.96 -8.46
C LYS A 362 10.83 -7.03 -7.79
N PHE A 363 10.83 -7.01 -6.46
CA PHE A 363 10.02 -6.10 -5.65
C PHE A 363 10.30 -4.64 -5.99
N PHE A 364 11.57 -4.25 -5.98
CA PHE A 364 11.97 -2.86 -6.25
C PHE A 364 11.64 -2.40 -7.67
N LYS A 365 11.75 -3.30 -8.65
CA LYS A 365 11.30 -3.04 -10.02
C LYS A 365 9.80 -2.74 -10.11
N ALA A 366 8.99 -3.41 -9.30
CA ALA A 366 7.54 -3.22 -9.28
C ALA A 366 7.11 -1.98 -8.46
N PHE A 367 7.75 -1.72 -7.32
CA PHE A 367 7.27 -0.77 -6.31
C PHE A 367 8.32 0.25 -5.85
N GLY A 368 9.55 0.21 -6.34
CA GLY A 368 10.63 1.11 -5.92
C GLY A 368 10.30 2.58 -6.14
N ARG A 369 9.58 2.89 -7.22
CA ARG A 369 9.07 4.24 -7.48
C ARG A 369 8.18 4.75 -6.35
N GLN A 370 7.36 3.88 -5.74
CA GLN A 370 6.49 4.24 -4.62
C GLN A 370 7.28 4.61 -3.36
N LEU A 371 8.38 3.93 -3.08
CA LEU A 371 9.27 4.28 -1.96
C LEU A 371 9.92 5.65 -2.18
N LYS A 372 10.36 5.95 -3.42
CA LYS A 372 10.93 7.24 -3.81
C LYS A 372 9.90 8.37 -3.70
N TYR A 373 8.66 8.14 -4.18
CA TYR A 373 7.56 9.08 -4.01
C TYR A 373 7.23 9.31 -2.53
N GLY A 374 7.32 8.29 -1.68
CA GLY A 374 7.13 8.42 -0.24
C GLY A 374 8.08 9.45 0.37
N LEU A 375 9.36 9.42 0.01
CA LEU A 375 10.35 10.40 0.46
C LEU A 375 10.02 11.83 0.01
N TYR A 376 9.56 11.98 -1.22
CA TYR A 376 9.23 13.29 -1.79
C TYR A 376 7.95 13.86 -1.17
N MET A 377 6.87 13.08 -1.10
CA MET A 377 5.55 13.54 -0.66
C MET A 377 5.48 13.89 0.83
N ASP A 378 6.30 13.27 1.66
CA ASP A 378 6.34 13.56 3.10
C ASP A 378 7.51 14.49 3.51
N TYR A 379 8.18 15.09 2.52
CA TYR A 379 9.32 15.99 2.71
C TYR A 379 10.46 15.36 3.52
N GLY A 380 10.68 14.05 3.35
CA GLY A 380 11.72 13.29 4.04
C GLY A 380 11.46 13.01 5.51
N THR A 381 10.22 13.12 5.97
CA THR A 381 9.85 12.84 7.37
C THR A 381 10.16 11.40 7.77
N HIS A 382 9.98 10.43 6.86
CA HIS A 382 10.25 9.00 7.08
C HIS A 382 11.53 8.52 6.37
N LYS A 383 12.50 9.43 6.13
CA LYS A 383 13.77 9.07 5.49
C LYS A 383 14.50 7.93 6.19
N ASP A 384 14.48 7.88 7.52
CA ASP A 384 15.15 6.84 8.31
C ASP A 384 14.58 5.43 8.06
N VAL A 385 13.33 5.34 7.60
CA VAL A 385 12.69 4.08 7.23
C VAL A 385 13.03 3.70 5.77
N LEU A 386 13.09 4.68 4.87
CA LEU A 386 13.09 4.46 3.43
C LEU A 386 14.48 4.49 2.79
N GLN A 387 15.44 5.26 3.34
CA GLN A 387 16.73 5.49 2.70
C GLN A 387 17.54 4.20 2.45
N ASP A 388 17.48 3.24 3.39
CA ASP A 388 18.18 1.97 3.29
C ASP A 388 17.47 0.94 2.40
N LEU A 389 16.23 1.22 2.00
CA LEU A 389 15.43 0.38 1.10
C LEU A 389 15.58 0.79 -0.38
N LEU A 390 16.28 1.87 -0.68
CA LEU A 390 16.44 2.32 -2.06
C LEU A 390 17.48 1.51 -2.82
N LEU A 391 17.16 1.17 -4.07
CA LEU A 391 18.11 0.70 -5.06
C LEU A 391 18.27 1.74 -6.17
N LEU A 392 19.50 2.15 -6.39
CA LEU A 392 19.87 3.12 -7.43
C LEU A 392 20.83 2.47 -8.41
N LYS A 393 20.84 2.91 -9.66
CA LYS A 393 21.83 2.46 -10.64
C LYS A 393 23.15 3.14 -10.38
N SER A 394 24.25 2.47 -10.69
CA SER A 394 25.61 2.98 -10.40
C SER A 394 26.60 2.62 -11.48
N SER A 395 27.71 3.35 -11.51
CA SER A 395 28.85 3.09 -12.41
C SER A 395 29.69 1.88 -11.99
N CYS A 396 29.55 1.39 -10.74
CA CYS A 396 30.53 0.46 -10.16
C CYS A 396 30.23 -1.01 -10.43
N GLU A 397 28.98 -1.46 -10.34
CA GLU A 397 28.69 -2.89 -10.21
C GLU A 397 28.22 -3.58 -11.48
N ASP A 398 27.74 -2.84 -12.46
CA ASP A 398 27.27 -3.43 -13.71
C ASP A 398 27.47 -2.50 -14.88
N PRO A 399 28.32 -2.88 -15.87
CA PRO A 399 28.50 -2.10 -17.08
C PRO A 399 27.21 -1.82 -17.84
N ASN A 400 26.18 -2.70 -17.69
CA ASN A 400 24.88 -2.53 -18.32
C ASN A 400 23.90 -1.72 -17.46
N GLY A 401 24.20 -1.54 -16.15
CA GLY A 401 23.36 -0.81 -15.21
C GLY A 401 22.06 -1.51 -14.82
N GLU A 402 22.01 -2.85 -14.96
CA GLU A 402 20.80 -3.62 -14.61
C GLU A 402 20.66 -3.85 -13.11
N LYS A 403 21.78 -4.04 -12.41
CA LYS A 403 21.78 -4.22 -10.95
C LYS A 403 21.70 -2.89 -10.22
N GLY A 404 20.84 -2.85 -9.21
CA GLY A 404 20.76 -1.71 -8.31
C GLY A 404 21.77 -1.81 -7.17
N VAL A 405 22.24 -0.68 -6.64
CA VAL A 405 23.05 -0.57 -5.44
C VAL A 405 22.31 0.19 -4.36
N THR A 406 22.52 -0.15 -3.09
CA THR A 406 22.02 0.63 -1.96
C THR A 406 22.97 1.80 -1.68
N LEU A 407 22.48 2.83 -0.98
CA LEU A 407 23.33 3.92 -0.50
C LEU A 407 24.41 3.42 0.46
N LYS A 408 24.11 2.41 1.26
CA LYS A 408 25.07 1.76 2.16
C LYS A 408 26.20 1.06 1.41
N GLU A 409 25.87 0.35 0.33
CA GLU A 409 26.87 -0.28 -0.55
C GLU A 409 27.74 0.77 -1.24
N TYR A 410 27.16 1.88 -1.73
CA TYR A 410 27.91 2.99 -2.31
C TYR A 410 28.90 3.58 -1.29
N VAL A 411 28.44 3.97 -0.10
CA VAL A 411 29.28 4.58 0.95
C VAL A 411 30.40 3.64 1.39
N SER A 412 30.13 2.32 1.47
CA SER A 412 31.17 1.33 1.81
C SER A 412 32.32 1.25 0.84
N ARG A 413 32.15 1.71 -0.41
CA ARG A 413 33.16 1.74 -1.48
C ARG A 413 33.79 3.12 -1.67
N MET A 414 33.31 4.15 -0.97
CA MET A 414 33.87 5.50 -1.05
C MET A 414 35.33 5.52 -0.62
N LYS A 415 36.16 6.30 -1.31
CA LYS A 415 37.53 6.56 -0.89
C LYS A 415 37.55 7.50 0.32
N GLU A 416 38.64 7.45 1.13
CA GLU A 416 38.78 8.31 2.31
C GLU A 416 38.69 9.80 2.00
N GLU A 417 39.26 10.23 0.85
CA GLU A 417 39.22 11.62 0.39
C GLU A 417 37.89 12.05 -0.19
N GLN A 418 37.01 11.11 -0.55
CA GLN A 418 35.68 11.40 -1.12
C GLN A 418 34.71 11.88 -0.05
N LYS A 419 34.24 13.13 -0.17
CA LYS A 419 33.36 13.76 0.81
C LYS A 419 31.89 13.69 0.44
N LYS A 420 31.57 13.45 -0.84
CA LYS A 420 30.20 13.55 -1.38
C LYS A 420 29.80 12.30 -2.15
N ILE A 421 28.49 12.05 -2.19
CA ILE A 421 27.87 11.02 -3.02
C ILE A 421 27.52 11.66 -4.36
N TYR A 422 28.21 11.26 -5.42
CA TYR A 422 28.03 11.82 -6.76
C TYR A 422 26.87 11.15 -7.49
N TYR A 423 26.06 11.95 -8.16
CA TYR A 423 25.01 11.45 -9.04
C TYR A 423 24.87 12.31 -10.29
N ALA A 424 24.33 11.72 -11.35
CA ALA A 424 23.96 12.39 -12.58
C ALA A 424 22.55 11.97 -13.02
N THR A 425 21.83 12.88 -13.67
CA THR A 425 20.48 12.66 -14.20
C THR A 425 20.48 12.54 -15.72
N GLY A 426 19.58 11.74 -16.28
CA GLY A 426 19.41 11.63 -17.73
C GLY A 426 18.33 10.62 -18.11
N GLU A 427 17.92 10.60 -19.38
CA GLU A 427 16.87 9.72 -19.89
C GLU A 427 17.28 8.24 -19.89
N SER A 428 18.57 7.97 -19.97
CA SER A 428 19.12 6.61 -19.98
C SER A 428 20.52 6.57 -19.40
N ILE A 429 20.92 5.40 -18.92
CA ILE A 429 22.28 5.15 -18.42
C ILE A 429 23.32 5.41 -19.52
N SER A 430 23.04 5.05 -20.78
CA SER A 430 23.94 5.30 -21.91
C SER A 430 24.17 6.78 -22.14
N GLN A 431 23.14 7.62 -21.97
CA GLN A 431 23.28 9.08 -22.07
C GLN A 431 24.09 9.63 -20.89
N ILE A 432 23.79 9.21 -19.67
CA ILE A 432 24.51 9.68 -18.48
C ILE A 432 26.00 9.36 -18.56
N LYS A 433 26.36 8.19 -19.05
CA LYS A 433 27.77 7.78 -19.24
C LYS A 433 28.56 8.66 -20.23
N LEU A 434 27.87 9.34 -21.14
CA LEU A 434 28.47 10.23 -22.12
C LEU A 434 28.65 11.66 -21.62
N LEU A 435 28.17 11.98 -20.42
CA LEU A 435 28.31 13.31 -19.84
C LEU A 435 29.76 13.59 -19.46
N PRO A 436 30.32 14.73 -19.89
CA PRO A 436 31.73 15.09 -19.61
C PRO A 436 32.03 15.15 -18.10
N GLN A 437 31.09 15.58 -17.30
CA GLN A 437 31.20 15.64 -15.84
C GLN A 437 31.28 14.25 -15.21
N VAL A 438 30.52 13.29 -15.75
CA VAL A 438 30.59 11.89 -15.32
C VAL A 438 31.94 11.28 -15.66
N GLU A 439 32.46 11.52 -16.88
CA GLU A 439 33.81 11.10 -17.29
C GLU A 439 34.87 11.63 -16.32
N ALA A 440 34.78 12.90 -15.94
CA ALA A 440 35.72 13.53 -15.01
C ALA A 440 35.69 12.87 -13.61
N VAL A 441 34.53 12.62 -13.04
CA VAL A 441 34.38 11.97 -11.72
C VAL A 441 34.91 10.53 -11.76
N LEU A 442 34.60 9.78 -12.83
CA LEU A 442 35.06 8.41 -13.01
C LEU A 442 36.58 8.35 -13.19
N ALA A 443 37.21 9.34 -13.86
CA ALA A 443 38.67 9.43 -14.02
C ALA A 443 39.41 9.60 -12.67
N HIS A 444 38.76 10.22 -11.68
CA HIS A 444 39.27 10.29 -10.31
C HIS A 444 39.02 8.97 -9.53
N GLY A 445 38.35 8.00 -10.16
CA GLY A 445 38.04 6.71 -9.58
C GLY A 445 36.92 6.78 -8.51
N TYR A 446 36.03 7.76 -8.61
CA TYR A 446 34.84 7.87 -7.77
C TYR A 446 33.63 7.26 -8.48
N GLU A 447 32.75 6.66 -7.71
CA GLU A 447 31.49 6.07 -8.19
C GLU A 447 30.46 7.16 -8.44
N VAL A 448 29.60 6.98 -9.48
CA VAL A 448 28.51 7.89 -9.82
C VAL A 448 27.20 7.11 -9.84
N LEU A 449 26.18 7.60 -9.12
CA LEU A 449 24.82 7.10 -9.21
C LEU A 449 24.14 7.63 -10.48
N TYR A 450 23.42 6.76 -11.18
CA TYR A 450 22.69 7.07 -12.40
C TYR A 450 21.20 7.17 -12.12
N LEU A 451 20.65 8.37 -12.20
CA LEU A 451 19.25 8.68 -11.92
C LEU A 451 18.50 8.81 -13.25
N THR A 452 17.63 7.83 -13.51
CA THR A 452 16.88 7.75 -14.79
C THR A 452 15.37 7.89 -14.62
N GLU A 453 14.87 7.94 -13.38
CA GLU A 453 13.46 8.16 -13.10
C GLU A 453 13.22 9.61 -12.64
N ASP A 454 12.11 10.19 -13.06
CA ASP A 454 11.76 11.60 -12.77
C ASP A 454 11.74 11.94 -11.27
N VAL A 455 11.41 10.96 -10.41
CA VAL A 455 11.35 11.14 -8.96
C VAL A 455 12.71 11.03 -8.26
N ASP A 456 13.71 10.45 -8.91
CA ASP A 456 15.00 10.10 -8.27
C ASP A 456 15.69 11.31 -7.64
N GLU A 457 15.87 12.37 -8.40
CA GLU A 457 16.57 13.56 -7.92
C GLU A 457 15.79 14.26 -6.79
N PHE A 458 14.46 14.30 -6.90
CA PHE A 458 13.62 14.86 -5.85
C PHE A 458 13.72 14.06 -4.55
N ALA A 459 13.76 12.72 -4.65
CA ALA A 459 13.94 11.85 -3.48
C ALA A 459 15.29 12.10 -2.80
N LEU A 460 16.40 12.19 -3.55
CA LEU A 460 17.72 12.48 -2.99
C LEU A 460 17.79 13.88 -2.37
N GLN A 461 17.12 14.88 -2.92
CA GLN A 461 17.03 16.21 -2.31
C GLN A 461 16.30 16.20 -0.97
N MET A 462 15.28 15.34 -0.80
CA MET A 462 14.60 15.19 0.49
C MET A 462 15.48 14.47 1.51
N LEU A 463 16.31 13.52 1.09
CA LEU A 463 17.31 12.87 1.95
C LEU A 463 18.38 13.85 2.43
N ARG A 464 18.86 14.75 1.54
CA ARG A 464 19.95 15.72 1.75
C ARG A 464 21.31 15.08 2.00
N THR A 465 21.40 14.18 2.94
CA THR A 465 22.62 13.48 3.34
C THR A 465 22.32 12.00 3.59
N TYR A 466 23.33 11.16 3.41
CA TYR A 466 23.34 9.78 3.85
C TYR A 466 24.68 9.48 4.52
N ASP A 467 24.68 8.93 5.73
CA ASP A 467 25.88 8.69 6.55
C ASP A 467 26.82 9.92 6.58
N GLU A 468 26.25 11.08 6.89
CA GLU A 468 26.92 12.40 6.95
C GLU A 468 27.50 12.89 5.61
N LYS A 469 27.30 12.17 4.49
CA LYS A 469 27.75 12.54 3.16
C LYS A 469 26.62 13.25 2.41
N GLU A 470 26.94 14.41 1.85
CA GLU A 470 26.01 15.17 1.00
C GLU A 470 25.92 14.57 -0.39
N PHE A 471 24.74 14.66 -1.01
CA PHE A 471 24.55 14.33 -2.42
C PHE A 471 24.98 15.51 -3.31
N LEU A 472 25.77 15.22 -4.36
CA LEU A 472 26.18 16.21 -5.35
C LEU A 472 25.79 15.76 -6.77
N ASN A 473 24.94 16.57 -7.42
CA ASN A 473 24.67 16.42 -8.84
C ASN A 473 25.88 16.91 -9.65
N VAL A 474 26.52 16.02 -10.40
CA VAL A 474 27.72 16.36 -11.19
C VAL A 474 27.46 17.34 -12.34
N GLN A 475 26.16 17.52 -12.70
CA GLN A 475 25.72 18.49 -13.72
C GLN A 475 25.36 19.86 -13.12
N ARG A 476 25.51 20.02 -11.80
CA ARG A 476 25.31 21.27 -11.06
C ARG A 476 26.63 21.74 -10.48
N ASP A 477 26.76 23.04 -10.35
CA ASP A 477 27.84 23.72 -9.64
C ASP A 477 29.29 23.22 -9.98
N GLU A 478 30.30 23.75 -9.34
CA GLU A 478 31.64 23.27 -9.46
C GLU A 478 31.82 21.91 -8.78
N LEU A 479 32.31 20.94 -9.55
CA LEU A 479 32.72 19.65 -9.02
C LEU A 479 33.85 19.84 -8.00
N ASP A 480 33.66 19.40 -6.77
CA ASP A 480 34.66 19.48 -5.70
C ASP A 480 35.68 18.31 -5.82
N ILE A 481 36.23 18.15 -7.03
CA ILE A 481 37.27 17.15 -7.37
C ILE A 481 38.62 17.79 -7.67
N ALA A 482 38.67 19.11 -7.90
CA ALA A 482 39.88 19.86 -8.20
C ALA A 482 40.61 20.25 -6.91
N THR A 483 41.95 20.28 -6.99
CA THR A 483 42.83 20.80 -5.94
C THR A 483 42.66 22.31 -5.77
N ASP A 484 43.11 22.85 -4.64
CA ASP A 484 43.04 24.30 -4.40
C ASP A 484 43.91 25.09 -5.42
N GLU A 485 45.03 24.52 -5.88
CA GLU A 485 45.88 25.12 -6.92
C GLU A 485 45.17 25.15 -8.28
N GLU A 486 44.47 24.10 -8.63
CA GLU A 486 43.67 24.02 -9.86
C GLU A 486 42.50 25.01 -9.82
N LYS A 487 41.82 25.12 -8.72
CA LYS A 487 40.70 26.09 -8.52
C LYS A 487 41.20 27.54 -8.68
N GLU A 488 42.36 27.87 -8.11
CA GLU A 488 42.95 29.21 -8.24
C GLU A 488 43.40 29.49 -9.68
N SER A 489 43.95 28.51 -10.38
CA SER A 489 44.31 28.61 -11.80
C SER A 489 43.08 28.91 -12.67
N VAL A 490 42.01 28.16 -12.51
CA VAL A 490 40.71 28.37 -13.22
C VAL A 490 40.16 29.77 -12.93
N LYS A 491 40.20 30.21 -11.68
CA LYS A 491 39.74 31.54 -11.29
C LYS A 491 40.52 32.65 -11.98
N GLN A 492 41.85 32.58 -11.96
CA GLN A 492 42.71 33.56 -12.64
C GLN A 492 42.47 33.56 -14.16
N GLU A 493 42.27 32.40 -14.77
CA GLU A 493 41.97 32.28 -16.19
C GLU A 493 40.62 32.93 -16.54
N ASN A 494 39.60 32.74 -15.72
CA ASN A 494 38.29 33.38 -15.89
C ASN A 494 38.35 34.90 -15.71
N GLU A 495 39.07 35.37 -14.71
CA GLU A 495 39.27 36.81 -14.47
C GLU A 495 40.00 37.46 -15.62
N SER A 496 41.07 36.84 -16.14
CA SER A 496 41.88 37.34 -17.23
C SER A 496 41.13 37.42 -18.57
N ASN A 497 40.11 36.61 -18.76
CA ASN A 497 39.31 36.53 -19.99
C ASN A 497 37.85 37.02 -19.80
N ALA A 498 37.56 37.76 -18.74
CA ALA A 498 36.20 38.14 -18.37
C ALA A 498 35.41 38.86 -19.47
N GLU A 499 36.09 39.80 -20.21
CA GLU A 499 35.46 40.54 -21.31
C GLU A 499 35.10 39.62 -22.49
N MET A 500 35.97 38.66 -22.83
CA MET A 500 35.73 37.67 -23.88
C MET A 500 34.56 36.73 -23.49
N LEU A 501 34.55 36.24 -22.26
CA LEU A 501 33.49 35.36 -21.76
C LEU A 501 32.14 36.10 -21.71
N GLY A 502 32.14 37.40 -21.36
CA GLY A 502 30.98 38.28 -21.45
C GLY A 502 30.46 38.42 -22.89
N PHE A 503 31.34 38.65 -23.85
CA PHE A 503 30.99 38.70 -25.29
C PHE A 503 30.40 37.35 -25.76
N MET A 504 30.98 36.24 -25.35
CA MET A 504 30.48 34.91 -25.68
C MET A 504 29.08 34.64 -25.06
N LYS A 505 28.86 35.08 -23.82
CA LYS A 505 27.54 35.03 -23.19
C LYS A 505 26.51 35.81 -24.00
N ASP A 506 26.83 37.03 -24.42
CA ASP A 506 25.94 37.87 -25.22
C ASP A 506 25.63 37.25 -26.60
N ALA A 507 26.59 36.53 -27.20
CA ALA A 507 26.38 35.79 -28.45
C ALA A 507 25.36 34.63 -28.33
N VAL A 508 25.24 33.98 -27.16
CA VAL A 508 24.23 32.95 -26.86
C VAL A 508 22.93 33.58 -26.35
N GLY A 509 22.99 34.74 -25.72
CA GLY A 509 21.84 35.48 -25.19
C GLY A 509 21.39 34.95 -23.83
N ASP A 510 20.06 35.03 -23.58
CA ASP A 510 19.46 34.66 -22.29
C ASP A 510 19.35 33.15 -22.06
N ALA A 511 19.82 32.33 -23.03
CA ALA A 511 19.82 30.88 -22.91
C ALA A 511 20.85 30.36 -21.90
N VAL A 512 21.86 31.17 -21.55
CA VAL A 512 22.84 30.88 -20.51
C VAL A 512 22.98 32.08 -19.56
N LYS A 513 23.21 31.79 -18.29
CA LYS A 513 23.51 32.81 -17.27
C LYS A 513 24.92 33.37 -17.45
N SER A 514 25.87 32.49 -17.74
CA SER A 514 27.28 32.83 -17.91
C SER A 514 28.00 31.82 -18.80
N VAL A 515 29.19 32.21 -19.27
CA VAL A 515 30.19 31.35 -19.92
C VAL A 515 31.43 31.40 -19.07
N ARG A 516 32.05 30.26 -18.79
CA ARG A 516 33.29 30.18 -17.99
C ARG A 516 34.24 29.12 -18.48
N PHE A 517 35.51 29.26 -18.16
CA PHE A 517 36.49 28.20 -18.29
C PHE A 517 36.43 27.25 -17.12
N THR A 518 36.71 25.96 -17.38
CA THR A 518 36.86 24.91 -16.39
C THR A 518 38.03 23.98 -16.79
N ASN A 519 38.64 23.34 -15.82
CA ASN A 519 39.67 22.30 -16.01
C ASN A 519 39.14 20.90 -15.62
N THR A 520 37.87 20.79 -15.28
CA THR A 520 37.28 19.52 -14.83
C THR A 520 36.96 18.57 -15.99
N LEU A 521 36.93 19.06 -17.23
CA LEU A 521 36.61 18.27 -18.42
C LEU A 521 37.87 17.57 -18.95
N GLN A 522 37.74 16.29 -19.33
CA GLN A 522 38.85 15.51 -19.88
C GLN A 522 39.00 15.74 -21.41
N ASN A 523 38.16 15.09 -22.19
CA ASN A 523 38.27 15.05 -23.64
C ASN A 523 37.33 16.01 -24.37
N HIS A 524 36.27 16.45 -23.68
CA HIS A 524 35.24 17.28 -24.30
C HIS A 524 35.61 18.75 -24.30
N PRO A 525 35.32 19.50 -25.39
CA PRO A 525 35.62 20.93 -25.47
C PRO A 525 34.71 21.77 -24.58
N VAL A 526 33.48 21.32 -24.36
CA VAL A 526 32.42 22.06 -23.62
C VAL A 526 31.50 21.14 -22.86
N SER A 527 30.84 21.70 -21.85
CA SER A 527 29.72 21.09 -21.16
C SER A 527 28.68 22.15 -20.75
N LEU A 528 27.50 21.71 -20.34
CA LEU A 528 26.54 22.54 -19.64
C LEU A 528 26.44 22.10 -18.18
N SER A 529 26.45 23.07 -17.28
CA SER A 529 26.08 22.90 -15.90
C SER A 529 24.92 23.81 -15.55
N SER A 530 24.26 23.57 -14.42
CA SER A 530 23.19 24.43 -13.89
C SER A 530 23.61 25.03 -12.57
N GLU A 531 23.29 26.30 -12.37
CA GLU A 531 23.56 27.04 -11.15
C GLU A 531 22.27 27.22 -10.32
N GLY A 532 22.40 27.20 -8.99
CA GLY A 532 21.28 27.43 -8.09
C GLY A 532 20.50 26.15 -7.69
N ALA A 533 19.25 26.29 -7.27
CA ALA A 533 18.49 25.20 -6.66
C ALA A 533 17.91 24.18 -7.67
N LEU A 534 17.78 24.57 -8.94
CA LEU A 534 17.12 23.79 -9.97
C LEU A 534 18.14 23.17 -10.94
N SER A 535 18.07 21.85 -11.10
CA SER A 535 18.84 21.14 -12.13
C SER A 535 18.10 21.10 -13.47
N MET A 536 18.82 20.76 -14.55
CA MET A 536 18.22 20.51 -15.87
C MET A 536 17.22 19.36 -15.86
N GLY A 537 17.48 18.31 -15.08
CA GLY A 537 16.58 17.17 -14.90
C GLY A 537 15.28 17.58 -14.22
N MET A 538 15.37 18.37 -13.15
CA MET A 538 14.21 18.89 -12.42
C MET A 538 13.38 19.86 -13.27
N GLU A 539 14.01 20.78 -14.02
CA GLU A 539 13.30 21.65 -14.97
C GLU A 539 12.47 20.82 -15.94
N LYS A 540 13.08 19.80 -16.52
CA LYS A 540 12.40 18.92 -17.48
C LYS A 540 11.19 18.24 -16.85
N THR A 541 11.34 17.66 -15.67
CA THR A 541 10.26 16.98 -14.95
C THR A 541 9.13 17.95 -14.60
N LEU A 542 9.47 19.13 -14.05
CA LEU A 542 8.47 20.13 -13.65
C LEU A 542 7.73 20.72 -14.86
N SER A 543 8.40 20.91 -16.00
CA SER A 543 7.77 21.42 -17.23
C SER A 543 6.78 20.42 -17.87
N GLN A 544 6.93 19.13 -17.60
CA GLN A 544 6.03 18.08 -18.09
C GLN A 544 4.82 17.81 -17.18
N MET A 545 4.77 18.44 -15.99
CA MET A 545 3.65 18.26 -15.08
C MET A 545 2.36 18.89 -15.63
N PRO A 546 1.20 18.24 -15.47
CA PRO A 546 -0.08 18.81 -15.88
C PRO A 546 -0.34 20.17 -15.20
N GLY A 547 -0.54 21.20 -15.98
CA GLY A 547 -0.78 22.58 -15.49
C GLY A 547 0.47 23.43 -15.31
N ALA A 548 1.65 22.94 -15.71
CA ALA A 548 2.85 23.76 -15.79
C ALA A 548 2.69 24.83 -16.89
N GLU A 549 2.94 26.10 -16.56
CA GLU A 549 3.01 27.16 -17.56
C GLU A 549 4.38 27.09 -18.27
N ASP A 550 4.37 27.22 -19.61
CA ASP A 550 5.60 27.21 -20.40
C ASP A 550 6.58 28.28 -19.91
N GLY A 551 7.76 27.83 -19.45
CA GLY A 551 8.85 28.71 -19.02
C GLY A 551 8.72 29.27 -17.61
N ALA A 552 7.74 28.85 -16.82
CA ALA A 552 7.57 29.31 -15.43
C ALA A 552 8.76 28.92 -14.51
N VAL A 553 9.44 27.81 -14.83
CA VAL A 553 10.55 27.29 -14.04
C VAL A 553 11.71 26.93 -14.99
N LYS A 554 12.84 27.66 -14.89
CA LYS A 554 14.02 27.43 -15.73
C LYS A 554 15.28 27.27 -14.90
N ALA A 555 16.10 26.27 -15.22
CA ALA A 555 17.44 26.14 -14.68
C ALA A 555 18.34 27.26 -15.24
N GLN A 556 19.21 27.78 -14.41
CA GLN A 556 20.20 28.77 -14.85
C GLN A 556 21.40 28.05 -15.42
N LEU A 557 21.48 27.95 -16.76
CA LEU A 557 22.53 27.21 -17.44
C LEU A 557 23.83 28.01 -17.50
N VAL A 558 24.93 27.30 -17.36
CA VAL A 558 26.29 27.82 -17.53
C VAL A 558 26.99 27.01 -18.63
N LEU A 559 27.54 27.70 -19.64
CA LEU A 559 28.37 27.07 -20.64
C LEU A 559 29.83 27.02 -20.15
N GLU A 560 30.31 25.81 -19.94
CA GLU A 560 31.67 25.55 -19.49
C GLU A 560 32.56 25.18 -20.66
N ILE A 561 33.73 25.80 -20.74
CA ILE A 561 34.74 25.59 -21.78
C ILE A 561 35.96 24.95 -21.14
N ASN A 562 36.39 23.83 -21.66
CA ASN A 562 37.60 23.16 -21.22
C ASN A 562 38.85 24.01 -21.56
N MET A 563 39.52 24.57 -20.54
CA MET A 563 40.67 25.45 -20.72
C MET A 563 41.89 24.75 -21.31
N ASP A 564 42.01 23.45 -21.12
CA ASP A 564 43.12 22.63 -21.62
C ASP A 564 42.85 22.08 -23.03
N HIS A 565 41.63 22.21 -23.54
CA HIS A 565 41.31 21.79 -24.91
C HIS A 565 41.78 22.81 -25.94
N PRO A 566 42.30 22.38 -27.12
CA PRO A 566 42.79 23.30 -28.16
C PRO A 566 41.80 24.37 -28.62
N ILE A 567 40.50 24.12 -28.45
CA ILE A 567 39.44 25.08 -28.76
C ILE A 567 39.54 26.35 -27.90
N ALA A 568 39.95 26.25 -26.64
CA ALA A 568 40.09 27.40 -25.75
C ALA A 568 41.14 28.41 -26.31
N ALA A 569 42.30 27.92 -26.72
CA ALA A 569 43.33 28.74 -27.36
C ALA A 569 42.81 29.37 -28.66
N LYS A 570 42.00 28.64 -29.43
CA LYS A 570 41.40 29.16 -30.67
C LYS A 570 40.39 30.28 -30.37
N LEU A 571 39.51 30.11 -29.39
CA LEU A 571 38.54 31.15 -28.99
C LEU A 571 39.25 32.42 -28.54
N LYS A 572 40.30 32.31 -27.70
CA LYS A 572 41.14 33.43 -27.28
C LYS A 572 41.78 34.18 -28.45
N SER A 573 42.27 33.44 -29.47
CA SER A 573 42.88 34.06 -30.67
C SER A 573 41.88 34.81 -31.56
N LEU A 574 40.61 34.50 -31.49
CA LEU A 574 39.55 35.17 -32.26
C LEU A 574 39.04 36.45 -31.59
N TYR A 575 39.11 36.54 -30.27
CA TYR A 575 38.64 37.73 -29.54
C TYR A 575 39.46 38.96 -29.95
N GLY A 576 38.75 40.01 -30.39
CA GLY A 576 39.36 41.24 -30.88
C GLY A 576 39.96 41.17 -32.30
N THR A 577 40.03 39.96 -32.92
CA THR A 577 40.52 39.78 -34.30
C THR A 577 39.39 39.41 -35.27
N ASP A 578 38.45 38.53 -34.85
CA ASP A 578 37.31 38.10 -35.64
C ASP A 578 36.15 37.73 -34.70
N ASN A 579 35.48 38.75 -34.18
CA ASN A 579 34.41 38.57 -33.20
C ASN A 579 33.17 37.89 -33.80
N ASP A 580 32.91 38.05 -35.10
CA ASP A 580 31.78 37.36 -35.77
C ASP A 580 32.00 35.86 -35.79
N LYS A 581 33.22 35.43 -36.05
CA LYS A 581 33.59 34.01 -36.02
C LYS A 581 33.57 33.46 -34.59
N LEU A 582 34.01 34.23 -33.62
CA LEU A 582 33.93 33.88 -32.20
C LEU A 582 32.47 33.66 -31.78
N ALA A 583 31.55 34.54 -32.17
CA ALA A 583 30.14 34.39 -31.89
C ALA A 583 29.55 33.12 -32.51
N LYS A 584 29.87 32.81 -33.77
CA LYS A 584 29.46 31.58 -34.45
C LYS A 584 29.99 30.33 -33.72
N TYR A 585 31.27 30.32 -33.35
CA TYR A 585 31.86 29.20 -32.60
C TYR A 585 31.17 29.01 -31.25
N THR A 586 30.89 30.06 -30.53
CA THR A 586 30.20 30.01 -29.26
C THR A 586 28.80 29.39 -29.37
N ARG A 587 28.04 29.77 -30.39
CA ARG A 587 26.70 29.19 -30.64
C ARG A 587 26.77 27.70 -30.99
N ILE A 588 27.77 27.31 -31.82
CA ILE A 588 27.98 25.90 -32.17
C ILE A 588 28.39 25.09 -30.94
N LEU A 589 29.29 25.60 -30.10
CA LEU A 589 29.73 24.94 -28.87
C LEU A 589 28.59 24.82 -27.86
N TYR A 590 27.73 25.85 -27.75
CA TYR A 590 26.53 25.79 -26.95
C TYR A 590 25.56 24.72 -27.45
N ALA A 591 25.31 24.65 -28.77
CA ALA A 591 24.45 23.62 -29.35
C ALA A 591 25.04 22.21 -29.13
N GLN A 592 26.36 22.05 -29.23
CA GLN A 592 27.04 20.79 -28.92
C GLN A 592 26.85 20.40 -27.45
N ALA A 593 27.02 21.33 -26.54
CA ALA A 593 26.85 21.09 -25.11
C ALA A 593 25.38 20.71 -24.76
N ARG A 594 24.38 21.33 -25.41
CA ARG A 594 22.97 20.93 -25.30
C ARG A 594 22.75 19.49 -25.74
N LEU A 595 23.27 19.09 -26.92
CA LEU A 595 23.12 17.72 -27.40
C LEU A 595 23.73 16.68 -26.45
N ILE A 596 24.93 16.97 -25.94
CA ILE A 596 25.62 16.10 -24.98
C ILE A 596 24.77 15.95 -23.70
N SER A 597 24.16 17.05 -23.25
CA SER A 597 23.30 17.05 -22.06
C SER A 597 21.90 16.47 -22.33
N GLY A 598 21.61 16.01 -23.57
CA GLY A 598 20.29 15.46 -23.94
C GLY A 598 19.21 16.51 -24.14
N LEU A 599 19.57 17.77 -24.31
CA LEU A 599 18.65 18.86 -24.59
C LEU A 599 18.45 19.07 -26.09
N SER A 600 17.26 19.44 -26.52
CA SER A 600 16.95 19.77 -27.90
C SER A 600 17.67 21.06 -28.32
N ILE A 601 18.00 21.17 -29.60
CA ILE A 601 18.51 22.41 -30.20
C ILE A 601 17.32 23.22 -30.72
N ASP A 602 17.22 24.49 -30.30
CA ASP A 602 16.06 25.34 -30.63
C ASP A 602 16.00 25.73 -32.12
N ASN A 603 17.18 25.91 -32.76
CA ASN A 603 17.30 26.26 -34.19
C ASN A 603 18.33 25.39 -34.88
N ALA A 604 18.02 24.11 -35.07
CA ALA A 604 18.96 23.14 -35.67
C ALA A 604 19.40 23.49 -37.09
N SER A 605 18.53 24.16 -37.88
CA SER A 605 18.84 24.59 -39.26
C SER A 605 19.92 25.65 -39.25
N GLU A 606 19.80 26.68 -38.41
CA GLU A 606 20.80 27.75 -38.29
C GLU A 606 22.18 27.21 -37.85
N ILE A 607 22.17 26.30 -36.88
CA ILE A 607 23.41 25.66 -36.41
C ILE A 607 24.02 24.82 -37.53
N GLY A 608 23.22 24.08 -38.29
CA GLY A 608 23.68 23.32 -39.45
C GLY A 608 24.34 24.20 -40.53
N GLU A 609 23.73 25.36 -40.83
CA GLU A 609 24.32 26.35 -41.76
C GLU A 609 25.63 26.93 -41.23
N MET A 610 25.71 27.26 -39.93
CA MET A 610 26.96 27.74 -39.33
C MET A 610 28.10 26.70 -39.40
N VAL A 611 27.77 25.42 -39.12
CA VAL A 611 28.75 24.32 -39.22
C VAL A 611 29.20 24.13 -40.66
N ALA A 612 28.29 24.10 -41.64
CA ALA A 612 28.62 23.99 -43.07
C ALA A 612 29.48 25.16 -43.55
N GLY A 613 29.19 26.38 -43.08
CA GLY A 613 29.99 27.57 -43.42
C GLY A 613 31.42 27.58 -42.83
N LEU A 614 31.70 26.73 -41.85
CA LEU A 614 33.06 26.54 -41.30
C LEU A 614 33.87 25.48 -42.07
N MET A 615 33.21 24.65 -42.87
CA MET A 615 33.84 23.61 -43.70
C MET A 615 34.25 24.14 -45.07
N LEU A 616 33.78 25.32 -45.44
CA LEU A 616 34.11 26.02 -46.69
C LEU A 616 35.17 27.09 -46.47
#